data_ae26d53f57ff5280bd4350e04272ebdb
#
_entry.id   ae26d53f57ff5280bd4350e04272ebdb
#
_cell.length_a   1.000
_cell.length_b   1.000
_cell.length_c   1.000
_cell.angle_alpha   90.00
_cell.angle_beta   90.00
_cell.angle_gamma   90.00
#
_symmetry.space_group_name_H-M   'P 1'
#
loop_
_entity.id
_entity.type
_entity.pdbx_description
1 polymer ?
#
loop_
_entity_poly.entity_id
_entity_poly.type
_entity_poly.pdbx_seq_one_letter_code
_entity_poly.pdbx_strand_id
1 'polypeptide(L)' 'MDYTYKVLQSDLDLLAAALSEIPVAVAVKEYEDDILEDGARIREYTPNSVRIGGLSYCRELYEFRAYPADIRHS' A
#
# COMPACT_ATOMS: atom_id res chain seq x y z
N MET A 1 -5.88 -8.58 19.42
CA MET A 1 -6.51 -7.86 18.30
C MET A 1 -5.72 -8.10 17.02
N ASP A 2 -6.40 -8.59 16.06
CA ASP A 2 -5.74 -8.91 14.80
C ASP A 2 -5.85 -7.76 13.83
N TYR A 3 -4.72 -7.37 13.30
CA TYR A 3 -4.71 -6.40 12.23
C TYR A 3 -4.47 -7.13 10.95
N THR A 4 -5.47 -7.16 10.12
CA THR A 4 -5.31 -7.78 8.83
C THR A 4 -5.14 -6.70 7.79
N TYR A 5 -4.31 -6.98 6.84
CA TYR A 5 -4.14 -6.09 5.70
C TYR A 5 -4.07 -6.94 4.46
N LYS A 6 -4.32 -6.29 3.34
CA LYS A 6 -4.22 -6.95 2.06
C LYS A 6 -2.97 -6.45 1.36
N VAL A 7 -2.15 -7.36 0.91
CA VAL A 7 -0.97 -6.99 0.13
C VAL A 7 -1.40 -6.71 -1.29
N LEU A 8 -1.06 -5.54 -1.80
CA LEU A 8 -1.45 -5.11 -3.13
C LEU A 8 -0.39 -5.56 -4.11
N GLN A 9 -0.67 -6.61 -4.86
CA GLN A 9 0.32 -7.20 -5.74
C GLN A 9 0.05 -6.96 -7.21
N SER A 10 -1.19 -6.96 -7.63
CA SER A 10 -1.52 -6.82 -9.03
C SER A 10 -1.85 -5.38 -9.37
N ASP A 11 -1.84 -5.08 -10.66
CA ASP A 11 -2.27 -3.76 -11.10
C ASP A 11 -3.70 -3.49 -10.68
N LEU A 12 -4.54 -4.51 -10.70
CA LEU A 12 -5.94 -4.35 -10.32
C LEU A 12 -6.05 -4.01 -8.85
N ASP A 13 -5.24 -4.64 -8.01
CA ASP A 13 -5.22 -4.32 -6.59
C ASP A 13 -4.84 -2.85 -6.36
N LEU A 14 -3.82 -2.40 -7.07
CA LEU A 14 -3.35 -1.04 -6.93
C LEU A 14 -4.39 -0.04 -7.44
N LEU A 15 -5.03 -0.37 -8.56
CA LEU A 15 -6.07 0.48 -9.10
C LEU A 15 -7.23 0.61 -8.13
N ALA A 16 -7.67 -0.51 -7.58
CA ALA A 16 -8.79 -0.49 -6.65
C ALA A 16 -8.47 0.37 -5.43
N ALA A 17 -7.27 0.24 -4.91
CA ALA A 17 -6.86 1.03 -3.75
C ALA A 17 -6.78 2.51 -4.09
N ALA A 18 -6.27 2.83 -5.28
CA ALA A 18 -6.15 4.21 -5.71
C ALA A 18 -7.52 4.86 -5.89
N LEU A 19 -8.42 4.16 -6.55
CA LEU A 19 -9.75 4.70 -6.82
C LEU A 19 -10.55 4.86 -5.52
N SER A 20 -10.36 3.97 -4.58
CA SER A 20 -11.05 4.03 -3.31
C SER A 20 -10.37 4.96 -2.32
N GLU A 21 -9.21 5.49 -2.68
CA GLU A 21 -8.44 6.39 -1.84
C GLU A 21 -8.15 5.78 -0.48
N ILE A 22 -7.85 4.48 -0.48
CA ILE A 22 -7.55 3.77 0.75
C ILE A 22 -6.13 4.12 1.18
N PRO A 23 -5.91 4.43 2.47
CA PRO A 23 -4.55 4.61 2.95
C PRO A 23 -3.76 3.31 2.84
N VAL A 24 -2.52 3.42 2.42
CA VAL A 24 -1.66 2.24 2.28
C VAL A 24 -0.39 2.45 3.06
N ALA A 25 0.23 1.35 3.43
CA ALA A 25 1.53 1.35 4.07
C ALA A 25 2.54 0.77 3.09
N VAL A 26 3.77 1.27 3.15
CA VAL A 26 4.86 0.79 2.32
C VAL A 26 5.90 0.16 3.22
N ALA A 27 6.19 -1.10 2.98
CA ALA A 27 7.17 -1.85 3.77
C ALA A 27 8.25 -2.40 2.86
N VAL A 28 9.43 -2.57 3.40
CA VAL A 28 10.52 -3.20 2.67
C VAL A 28 10.26 -4.70 2.66
N LYS A 29 10.29 -5.32 1.48
CA LYS A 29 9.94 -6.73 1.39
C LYS A 29 10.84 -7.62 2.23
N GLU A 30 12.13 -7.30 2.28
CA GLU A 30 13.07 -8.11 3.04
C GLU A 30 12.97 -7.89 4.54
N TYR A 31 12.40 -6.77 4.93
CA TYR A 31 12.31 -6.42 6.35
C TYR A 31 10.88 -5.99 6.62
N GLU A 32 10.06 -6.96 6.93
CA GLU A 32 8.61 -6.75 7.01
C GLU A 32 8.21 -5.71 8.05
N ASP A 33 9.04 -5.53 9.04
CA ASP A 33 8.73 -4.57 10.09
C ASP A 33 9.20 -3.17 9.76
N ASP A 34 9.89 -3.00 8.65
CA ASP A 34 10.45 -1.72 8.28
C ASP A 34 9.43 -0.96 7.43
N ILE A 35 8.59 -0.21 8.08
CA ILE A 35 7.53 0.54 7.43
C ILE A 35 8.04 1.94 7.11
N LEU A 36 8.09 2.27 5.83
CA LEU A 36 8.61 3.54 5.38
C LEU A 36 7.53 4.61 5.27
N GLU A 37 6.32 4.19 4.98
CA GLU A 37 5.20 5.10 4.80
C GLU A 37 3.97 4.42 5.34
N ASP A 38 3.12 5.16 6.03
CA ASP A 38 1.91 4.57 6.61
C ASP A 38 0.80 5.58 6.56
N GLY A 39 -0.22 5.27 5.79
CA GLY A 39 -1.40 6.10 5.76
C GLY A 39 -1.51 7.05 4.60
N ALA A 40 -0.63 6.96 3.63
CA ALA A 40 -0.72 7.79 2.44
C ALA A 40 -1.48 7.07 1.34
N ARG A 41 -1.94 7.81 0.36
CA ARG A 41 -2.73 7.25 -0.72
C ARG A 41 -1.90 7.09 -1.97
N ILE A 42 -2.29 6.12 -2.79
CA ILE A 42 -1.62 5.90 -4.05
C ILE A 42 -2.00 7.02 -5.01
N ARG A 43 -1.00 7.68 -5.57
CA ARG A 43 -1.21 8.75 -6.55
C ARG A 43 -1.22 8.21 -7.96
N GLU A 44 -0.29 7.32 -8.26
CA GLU A 44 -0.27 6.65 -9.55
C GLU A 44 0.60 5.41 -9.44
N TYR A 45 0.50 4.56 -10.44
CA TYR A 45 1.32 3.38 -10.46
C TYR A 45 1.68 3.04 -11.90
N THR A 46 2.79 2.34 -12.03
CA THR A 46 3.25 1.81 -13.30
C THR A 46 3.56 0.34 -13.10
N PRO A 47 3.91 -0.39 -14.15
CA PRO A 47 4.32 -1.78 -13.95
C PRO A 47 5.48 -1.95 -12.99
N ASN A 48 6.29 -0.91 -12.80
CA ASN A 48 7.51 -1.03 -12.01
C ASN A 48 7.49 -0.25 -10.70
N SER A 49 6.57 0.69 -10.53
CA SER A 49 6.63 1.56 -9.36
C SER A 49 5.23 1.99 -8.93
N VAL A 50 5.16 2.47 -7.69
CA VAL A 50 3.93 3.05 -7.15
C VAL A 50 4.31 4.36 -6.51
N ARG A 51 3.58 5.41 -6.88
CA ARG A 51 3.82 6.74 -6.30
C ARG A 51 2.86 6.96 -5.15
N ILE A 52 3.43 7.18 -3.99
CA ILE A 52 2.66 7.39 -2.77
C ILE A 52 3.19 8.64 -2.11
N GLY A 53 2.29 9.56 -1.80
CA GLY A 53 2.73 10.84 -1.29
C GLY A 53 3.55 11.54 -2.35
N GLY A 54 4.75 11.92 -2.03
CA GLY A 54 5.64 12.56 -2.99
C GLY A 54 6.74 11.69 -3.52
N LEU A 55 6.69 10.39 -3.21
CA LEU A 55 7.79 9.49 -3.53
C LEU A 55 7.31 8.32 -4.38
N SER A 56 8.21 7.82 -5.21
CA SER A 56 7.96 6.62 -6.01
C SER A 56 8.71 5.45 -5.42
N TYR A 57 8.02 4.32 -5.30
CA TYR A 57 8.58 3.12 -4.71
C TYR A 57 8.62 2.00 -5.74
N CYS A 58 9.75 1.33 -5.83
CA CYS A 58 9.94 0.23 -6.76
C CYS A 58 9.12 -0.98 -6.29
N ARG A 59 8.30 -1.51 -7.20
CA ARG A 59 7.41 -2.62 -6.84
C ARG A 59 8.16 -3.90 -6.51
N GLU A 60 9.39 -4.02 -6.98
CA GLU A 60 10.18 -5.21 -6.66
C GLU A 60 10.73 -5.20 -5.26
N LEU A 61 10.97 -4.02 -4.72
CA LEU A 61 11.65 -3.90 -3.43
C LEU A 61 10.71 -3.65 -2.27
N TYR A 62 9.52 -3.15 -2.56
CA TYR A 62 8.61 -2.74 -1.51
C TYR A 62 7.28 -3.45 -1.61
N GLU A 63 6.67 -3.64 -0.46
CA GLU A 63 5.35 -4.23 -0.35
C GLU A 63 4.37 -3.15 0.01
N PHE A 64 3.21 -3.17 -0.63
CA PHE A 64 2.18 -2.17 -0.40
C PHE A 64 1.01 -2.85 0.28
N ARG A 65 0.56 -2.31 1.40
CA ARG A 65 -0.44 -2.92 2.25
C ARG A 65 -1.62 -1.99 2.43
N ALA A 66 -2.81 -2.51 2.18
CA ALA A 66 -4.04 -1.75 2.40
C ALA A 66 -4.76 -2.33 3.60
N TYR A 67 -5.21 -1.45 4.49
CA TYR A 67 -5.96 -1.87 5.65
C TYR A 67 -7.44 -1.62 5.39
N PRO A 68 -8.30 -2.59 5.67
CA PRO A 68 -9.72 -2.41 5.43
C PRO A 68 -10.26 -1.26 6.26
N ALA A 69 -11.05 -0.41 5.62
CA ALA A 69 -11.57 0.76 6.30
C ALA A 69 -12.60 0.40 7.35
N ASP A 70 -13.33 -0.66 7.13
CA ASP A 70 -14.40 -1.02 8.03
C ASP A 70 -13.91 -1.49 9.39
N ILE A 71 -12.65 -1.87 9.47
CA ILE A 71 -12.11 -2.30 10.76
C ILE A 71 -12.16 -1.17 11.78
N ARG A 72 -12.10 0.04 11.31
CA ARG A 72 -12.01 1.19 12.21
C ARG A 72 -13.33 1.66 12.71
N HIS A 73 -14.42 1.08 12.25
CA HIS A 73 -15.73 1.53 12.64
C HIS A 73 -16.21 0.97 13.92
N SER A 74 -15.60 -0.06 14.34
CA SER A 74 -16.11 -0.70 15.56
C SER A 74 -15.82 0.08 16.79
#